data_2704a7c1c286c160e796a8df54b9015b
#
_entry.id   2704a7c1c286c160e796a8df54b9015b
#
_cell.length_a   1.000
_cell.length_b   1.000
_cell.length_c   1.000
_cell.angle_alpha   90.00
_cell.angle_beta   90.00
_cell.angle_gamma   90.00
#
_symmetry.space_group_name_H-M   'P 1'
#
loop_
_entity.id
_entity.type
_entity.pdbx_description
1 polymer ?
#
loop_
_entity_poly.entity_id
_entity_poly.type
_entity_poly.pdbx_seq_one_letter_code
_entity_poly.pdbx_strand_id
1 'polypeptide(L)'
;MEQEIWKDIKGWEGFYQVSNLGRVKSVDRFVKRGEKKMHVKELVLKNTLDSKGYYMVALCDKERGDILKARVHRLVAEAFIKNPYNKPHIDHINTIKTDNRTENLRWVTYKENANNPITIERIRKNGHGTEVAKKNMATRKKHEKYNAPMEVFQYSVEGIFISSYESISEAERVTGVKNIKKAVHGKRITAGGTNGIIKE
;
A
#
# COMPACT_ATOMS: atom_id res chain seq x y z
N MET A 1 -10.05 26.56 -25.01
CA MET A 1 -9.79 25.08 -25.00
C MET A 1 -8.32 24.88 -24.70
N GLU A 2 -7.99 24.04 -23.79
CA GLU A 2 -6.60 23.75 -23.42
C GLU A 2 -5.90 23.02 -24.59
N GLN A 3 -4.72 23.51 -24.98
CA GLN A 3 -3.96 22.91 -26.07
C GLN A 3 -3.41 21.56 -25.64
N GLU A 4 -3.64 20.50 -26.41
CA GLU A 4 -3.09 19.20 -26.12
C GLU A 4 -1.64 19.12 -26.55
N ILE A 5 -0.77 18.75 -25.61
CA ILE A 5 0.67 18.61 -25.77
C ILE A 5 1.04 17.14 -25.62
N TRP A 6 1.86 16.61 -26.54
CA TRP A 6 2.32 15.24 -26.53
C TRP A 6 3.81 15.18 -26.20
N LYS A 7 4.21 14.22 -25.35
CA LYS A 7 5.60 13.93 -25.02
C LYS A 7 5.87 12.44 -25.14
N ASP A 8 7.09 12.07 -25.51
CA ASP A 8 7.50 10.69 -25.57
C ASP A 8 7.45 10.05 -24.16
N ILE A 9 7.05 8.81 -24.11
CA ILE A 9 7.09 8.00 -22.89
C ILE A 9 8.52 7.50 -22.70
N LYS A 10 9.09 7.76 -21.53
CA LYS A 10 10.45 7.38 -21.16
C LYS A 10 10.68 5.86 -21.36
N GLY A 11 11.72 5.53 -22.12
CA GLY A 11 12.04 4.15 -22.52
C GLY A 11 11.21 3.62 -23.69
N TRP A 12 10.30 4.44 -24.25
CA TRP A 12 9.44 4.13 -25.39
C TRP A 12 9.46 5.25 -26.43
N GLU A 13 10.55 6.00 -26.48
CA GLU A 13 10.76 7.11 -27.41
C GLU A 13 10.63 6.62 -28.85
N GLY A 14 9.88 7.37 -29.68
CA GLY A 14 9.58 6.98 -31.05
C GLY A 14 8.53 5.88 -31.23
N PHE A 15 8.06 5.27 -30.13
CA PHE A 15 7.01 4.24 -30.15
C PHE A 15 5.68 4.75 -29.61
N TYR A 16 5.71 5.46 -28.48
CA TYR A 16 4.51 5.91 -27.77
C TYR A 16 4.70 7.30 -27.17
N GLN A 17 3.63 8.06 -27.21
CA GLN A 17 3.54 9.38 -26.57
C GLN A 17 2.36 9.42 -25.61
N VAL A 18 2.48 10.27 -24.58
CA VAL A 18 1.43 10.59 -23.63
C VAL A 18 1.11 12.08 -23.71
N SER A 19 -0.18 12.45 -23.56
CA SER A 19 -0.59 13.85 -23.57
C SER A 19 -0.81 14.40 -22.16
N ASN A 20 -0.76 15.74 -22.05
CA ASN A 20 -1.14 16.49 -20.85
C ASN A 20 -2.62 16.28 -20.46
N LEU A 21 -3.44 15.79 -21.36
CA LEU A 21 -4.86 15.48 -21.12
C LEU A 21 -5.11 14.01 -20.73
N GLY A 22 -4.06 13.21 -20.54
CA GLY A 22 -4.19 11.81 -20.10
C GLY A 22 -4.54 10.84 -21.23
N ARG A 23 -4.23 11.14 -22.46
CA ARG A 23 -4.33 10.23 -23.59
C ARG A 23 -2.95 9.63 -23.91
N VAL A 24 -2.92 8.44 -24.45
CA VAL A 24 -1.69 7.76 -24.92
C VAL A 24 -1.87 7.35 -26.36
N LYS A 25 -0.87 7.55 -27.19
CA LYS A 25 -0.90 7.16 -28.61
C LYS A 25 0.35 6.40 -29.02
N SER A 26 0.21 5.52 -30.02
CA SER A 26 1.35 5.02 -30.77
C SER A 26 1.80 6.06 -31.78
N VAL A 27 3.11 6.14 -31.99
CA VAL A 27 3.69 7.04 -32.99
C VAL A 27 3.73 6.36 -34.34
N ASP A 28 3.51 7.16 -35.40
CA ASP A 28 3.65 6.72 -36.79
C ASP A 28 5.09 6.24 -37.04
N ARG A 29 5.25 5.00 -37.48
CA ARG A 29 6.59 4.40 -37.68
C ARG A 29 6.56 3.19 -38.62
N PHE A 30 7.72 2.85 -39.17
CA PHE A 30 7.93 1.59 -39.89
C PHE A 30 8.57 0.56 -38.96
N VAL A 31 8.02 -0.63 -38.93
CA VAL A 31 8.54 -1.78 -38.16
C VAL A 31 8.93 -2.90 -39.14
N LYS A 32 9.97 -3.65 -38.81
CA LYS A 32 10.34 -4.85 -39.57
C LYS A 32 9.49 -6.04 -39.12
N ARG A 33 8.99 -6.82 -40.05
CA ARG A 33 8.30 -8.09 -39.76
C ARG A 33 8.86 -9.16 -40.71
N GLY A 34 9.91 -9.79 -40.27
CA GLY A 34 10.78 -10.60 -41.15
C GLY A 34 11.46 -9.70 -42.18
N GLU A 35 11.38 -10.04 -43.48
CA GLU A 35 11.95 -9.23 -44.57
C GLU A 35 11.08 -8.02 -44.98
N LYS A 36 9.84 -7.93 -44.48
CA LYS A 36 8.88 -6.88 -44.87
C LYS A 36 8.91 -5.71 -43.89
N LYS A 37 8.89 -4.49 -44.45
CA LYS A 37 8.59 -3.28 -43.66
C LYS A 37 7.08 -3.08 -43.60
N MET A 38 6.53 -2.92 -42.38
CA MET A 38 5.15 -2.59 -42.17
C MET A 38 5.03 -1.18 -41.58
N HIS A 39 4.09 -0.41 -42.11
CA HIS A 39 3.74 0.89 -41.61
C HIS A 39 2.75 0.74 -40.42
N VAL A 40 3.13 1.23 -39.25
CA VAL A 40 2.27 1.36 -38.08
C VAL A 40 1.82 2.80 -38.00
N LYS A 41 0.55 3.06 -38.31
CA LYS A 41 -0.05 4.39 -38.24
C LYS A 41 -0.19 4.87 -36.78
N GLU A 42 -0.13 6.18 -36.61
CA GLU A 42 -0.48 6.80 -35.34
C GLU A 42 -1.90 6.36 -34.89
N LEU A 43 -2.03 5.98 -33.63
CA LEU A 43 -3.30 5.54 -33.05
C LEU A 43 -3.37 5.92 -31.57
N VAL A 44 -4.44 6.60 -31.16
CA VAL A 44 -4.75 6.82 -29.74
C VAL A 44 -5.22 5.50 -29.13
N LEU A 45 -4.51 5.04 -28.09
CA LEU A 45 -4.80 3.77 -27.45
C LEU A 45 -6.07 3.85 -26.60
N LYS A 46 -6.84 2.77 -26.64
CA LYS A 46 -8.01 2.62 -25.75
C LYS A 46 -7.54 2.32 -24.31
N ASN A 47 -7.98 3.12 -23.36
CA ASN A 47 -7.74 2.87 -21.94
C ASN A 47 -8.57 1.69 -21.44
N THR A 48 -7.98 0.85 -20.58
CA THR A 48 -8.68 -0.19 -19.80
C THR A 48 -8.66 0.18 -18.33
N LEU A 49 -9.59 -0.31 -17.53
CA LEU A 49 -9.59 -0.11 -16.08
C LEU A 49 -8.87 -1.28 -15.40
N ASP A 50 -8.00 -0.95 -14.43
CA ASP A 50 -7.47 -1.96 -13.52
C ASP A 50 -8.49 -2.29 -12.41
N SER A 51 -8.21 -3.33 -11.61
CA SER A 51 -9.06 -3.74 -10.47
C SER A 51 -9.28 -2.66 -9.40
N LYS A 52 -8.44 -1.61 -9.41
CA LYS A 52 -8.53 -0.47 -8.49
C LYS A 52 -9.22 0.74 -9.11
N GLY A 53 -9.68 0.65 -10.37
CA GLY A 53 -10.40 1.71 -11.10
C GLY A 53 -9.49 2.77 -11.71
N TYR A 54 -8.22 2.49 -11.98
CA TYR A 54 -7.31 3.38 -12.71
C TYR A 54 -7.26 3.02 -14.18
N TYR A 55 -7.14 4.02 -15.05
CA TYR A 55 -6.85 3.78 -16.46
C TYR A 55 -5.46 3.21 -16.68
N MET A 56 -5.40 2.16 -17.47
CA MET A 56 -4.18 1.48 -17.92
C MET A 56 -4.13 1.39 -19.44
N VAL A 57 -2.91 1.35 -19.96
CA VAL A 57 -2.59 1.02 -21.35
C VAL A 57 -1.53 -0.10 -21.41
N ALA A 58 -1.54 -0.86 -22.48
CA ALA A 58 -0.48 -1.80 -22.80
C ALA A 58 0.39 -1.22 -23.92
N LEU A 59 1.67 -0.99 -23.62
CA LEU A 59 2.69 -0.61 -24.57
C LEU A 59 3.42 -1.90 -25.01
N CYS A 60 3.56 -2.10 -26.32
CA CYS A 60 4.17 -3.31 -26.85
C CYS A 60 5.26 -2.95 -27.85
N ASP A 61 6.44 -3.51 -27.67
CA ASP A 61 7.48 -3.56 -28.69
C ASP A 61 7.70 -5.01 -29.10
N LYS A 62 7.21 -5.36 -30.29
CA LYS A 62 7.30 -6.73 -30.78
C LYS A 62 8.71 -7.11 -31.24
N GLU A 63 9.55 -6.15 -31.57
CA GLU A 63 10.93 -6.41 -32.00
C GLU A 63 11.81 -6.73 -30.77
N ARG A 64 11.60 -6.04 -29.65
CA ARG A 64 12.29 -6.32 -28.38
C ARG A 64 11.60 -7.40 -27.53
N GLY A 65 10.35 -7.76 -27.86
CA GLY A 65 9.54 -8.65 -27.05
C GLY A 65 8.99 -8.00 -25.76
N ASP A 66 9.13 -6.69 -25.64
CA ASP A 66 8.75 -5.96 -24.42
C ASP A 66 7.25 -5.67 -24.40
N ILE A 67 6.64 -5.89 -23.24
CA ILE A 67 5.26 -5.51 -22.95
C ILE A 67 5.22 -4.80 -21.60
N LEU A 68 4.79 -3.55 -21.60
CA LEU A 68 4.59 -2.76 -20.40
C LEU A 68 3.10 -2.44 -20.20
N LYS A 69 2.49 -2.94 -19.11
CA LYS A 69 1.18 -2.49 -18.66
C LYS A 69 1.38 -1.33 -17.68
N ALA A 70 1.04 -0.12 -18.11
CA ALA A 70 1.26 1.09 -17.32
C ALA A 70 -0.04 1.82 -17.01
N ARG A 71 -0.10 2.41 -15.81
CA ARG A 71 -1.19 3.31 -15.43
C ARG A 71 -0.99 4.67 -16.08
N VAL A 72 -2.03 5.19 -16.72
CA VAL A 72 -1.97 6.43 -17.49
C VAL A 72 -1.52 7.62 -16.63
N HIS A 73 -2.07 7.80 -15.41
CA HIS A 73 -1.67 8.90 -14.52
C HIS A 73 -0.17 8.89 -14.20
N ARG A 74 0.46 7.70 -14.15
CA ARG A 74 1.90 7.59 -13.92
C ARG A 74 2.70 8.08 -15.13
N LEU A 75 2.31 7.68 -16.33
CA LEU A 75 2.92 8.14 -17.57
C LEU A 75 2.81 9.67 -17.72
N VAL A 76 1.64 10.23 -17.43
CA VAL A 76 1.42 11.70 -17.46
C VAL A 76 2.31 12.40 -16.42
N ALA A 77 2.32 11.93 -15.18
CA ALA A 77 3.09 12.58 -14.13
C ALA A 77 4.60 12.52 -14.41
N GLU A 78 5.10 11.39 -14.91
CA GLU A 78 6.52 11.23 -15.27
C GLU A 78 6.92 12.13 -16.45
N ALA A 79 6.03 12.36 -17.43
CA ALA A 79 6.32 13.17 -18.59
C ALA A 79 6.16 14.69 -18.34
N PHE A 80 5.23 15.09 -17.49
CA PHE A 80 4.82 16.50 -17.40
C PHE A 80 5.07 17.16 -16.04
N ILE A 81 5.13 16.40 -14.94
CA ILE A 81 5.18 16.96 -13.59
C ILE A 81 6.56 16.74 -12.98
N LYS A 82 7.28 17.82 -12.68
CA LYS A 82 8.58 17.74 -12.00
C LYS A 82 8.44 17.11 -10.61
N ASN A 83 9.35 16.22 -10.24
CA ASN A 83 9.40 15.56 -8.94
C ASN A 83 10.79 15.73 -8.27
N PRO A 84 11.15 16.96 -7.87
CA PRO A 84 12.49 17.25 -7.33
C PRO A 84 12.77 16.55 -6.01
N TYR A 85 11.73 16.14 -5.27
CA TYR A 85 11.83 15.47 -3.98
C TYR A 85 11.67 13.95 -4.06
N ASN A 86 11.64 13.36 -5.26
CA ASN A 86 11.44 11.93 -5.50
C ASN A 86 10.26 11.32 -4.72
N LYS A 87 9.14 12.05 -4.65
CA LYS A 87 7.92 11.57 -3.99
C LYS A 87 7.39 10.33 -4.71
N PRO A 88 7.04 9.23 -3.98
CA PRO A 88 6.78 7.94 -4.61
C PRO A 88 5.37 7.76 -5.16
N HIS A 89 4.42 8.59 -4.72
CA HIS A 89 3.00 8.44 -5.08
C HIS A 89 2.49 9.58 -5.94
N ILE A 90 1.43 9.30 -6.71
CA ILE A 90 0.68 10.29 -7.48
C ILE A 90 -0.72 10.32 -6.92
N ASP A 91 -1.21 11.51 -6.62
CA ASP A 91 -2.55 11.78 -6.13
C ASP A 91 -3.39 12.48 -7.21
N HIS A 92 -4.65 12.09 -7.34
CA HIS A 92 -5.65 12.80 -8.11
C HIS A 92 -6.30 13.84 -7.19
N ILE A 93 -6.05 15.11 -7.46
CA ILE A 93 -6.49 16.25 -6.61
C ILE A 93 -8.01 16.18 -6.38
N ASN A 94 -8.78 15.91 -7.43
CA ASN A 94 -10.24 15.78 -7.36
C ASN A 94 -10.73 14.38 -6.93
N THR A 95 -9.81 13.45 -6.61
CA THR A 95 -10.09 12.04 -6.25
C THR A 95 -10.72 11.18 -7.35
N ILE A 96 -10.86 11.68 -8.58
CA ILE A 96 -11.38 10.94 -9.73
C ILE A 96 -10.23 10.21 -10.43
N LYS A 97 -10.12 8.91 -10.23
CA LYS A 97 -9.00 8.06 -10.71
C LYS A 97 -8.86 7.98 -12.23
N THR A 98 -9.89 8.37 -12.97
CA THR A 98 -9.92 8.37 -14.43
C THR A 98 -9.60 9.74 -15.04
N ASP A 99 -9.55 10.80 -14.24
CA ASP A 99 -9.18 12.15 -14.68
C ASP A 99 -7.66 12.33 -14.58
N ASN A 100 -6.98 11.97 -15.66
CA ASN A 100 -5.52 11.95 -15.74
C ASN A 100 -4.90 13.22 -16.36
N ARG A 101 -5.63 14.33 -16.40
CA ARG A 101 -5.08 15.62 -16.85
C ARG A 101 -3.97 16.07 -15.92
N THR A 102 -2.94 16.68 -16.47
CA THR A 102 -1.74 17.14 -15.72
C THR A 102 -2.12 18.05 -14.55
N GLU A 103 -3.08 18.96 -14.73
CA GLU A 103 -3.57 19.89 -13.70
C GLU A 103 -4.22 19.18 -12.49
N ASN A 104 -4.72 17.96 -12.69
CA ASN A 104 -5.37 17.15 -11.64
C ASN A 104 -4.41 16.18 -10.94
N LEU A 105 -3.15 16.12 -11.36
CA LEU A 105 -2.16 15.18 -10.81
C LEU A 105 -1.07 15.91 -10.04
N ARG A 106 -0.61 15.29 -8.94
CA ARG A 106 0.53 15.78 -8.18
C ARG A 106 1.33 14.64 -7.55
N TRP A 107 2.64 14.85 -7.44
CA TRP A 107 3.49 13.95 -6.68
C TRP A 107 3.32 14.16 -5.19
N VAL A 108 3.16 13.07 -4.43
CA VAL A 108 2.90 13.12 -2.99
C VAL A 108 3.67 12.03 -2.24
N THR A 109 3.92 12.28 -0.96
CA THR A 109 4.30 11.25 0.00
C THR A 109 3.08 10.44 0.42
N TYR A 110 3.29 9.31 1.09
CA TYR A 110 2.19 8.51 1.67
C TYR A 110 1.31 9.35 2.62
N LYS A 111 1.94 10.16 3.48
CA LYS A 111 1.24 11.02 4.44
C LYS A 111 0.39 12.09 3.76
N GLU A 112 0.94 12.75 2.75
CA GLU A 112 0.20 13.76 1.96
C GLU A 112 -0.99 13.13 1.23
N ASN A 113 -0.81 11.94 0.66
CA ASN A 113 -1.88 11.20 -0.04
C ASN A 113 -3.02 10.81 0.91
N ALA A 114 -2.68 10.32 2.10
CA ALA A 114 -3.67 9.98 3.14
C ALA A 114 -4.45 11.21 3.64
N ASN A 115 -3.84 12.39 3.58
CA ASN A 115 -4.41 13.65 4.06
C ASN A 115 -5.07 14.50 2.94
N ASN A 116 -5.42 13.90 1.79
CA ASN A 116 -6.16 14.62 0.75
C ASN A 116 -7.50 15.14 1.33
N PRO A 117 -7.76 16.49 1.32
CA PRO A 117 -8.90 17.09 1.99
C PRO A 117 -10.25 16.52 1.52
N ILE A 118 -10.41 16.28 0.21
CA ILE A 118 -11.63 15.72 -0.36
C ILE A 118 -11.87 14.30 0.15
N THR A 119 -10.81 13.50 0.26
CA THR A 119 -10.90 12.15 0.83
C THR A 119 -11.30 12.18 2.29
N ILE A 120 -10.71 13.08 3.09
CA ILE A 120 -11.05 13.25 4.51
C ILE A 120 -12.50 13.69 4.67
N GLU A 121 -12.96 14.67 3.88
CA GLU A 121 -14.33 15.14 3.92
C GLU A 121 -15.34 14.06 3.55
N ARG A 122 -15.04 13.27 2.52
CA ARG A 122 -15.86 12.12 2.11
C ARG A 122 -15.96 11.07 3.22
N ILE A 123 -14.86 10.76 3.89
CA ILE A 123 -14.83 9.82 5.03
C ILE A 123 -15.68 10.38 6.18
N ARG A 124 -15.61 11.68 6.46
CA ARG A 124 -16.43 12.33 7.48
C ARG A 124 -17.93 12.25 7.17
N LYS A 125 -18.31 12.58 5.92
CA LYS A 125 -19.72 12.57 5.50
C LYS A 125 -20.33 11.17 5.50
N ASN A 126 -19.58 10.17 5.11
CA ASN A 126 -20.06 8.80 5.02
C ASN A 126 -20.06 8.04 6.35
N GLY A 127 -19.62 8.65 7.45
CA GLY A 127 -19.62 8.04 8.78
C GLY A 127 -18.73 6.80 8.94
N HIS A 128 -18.13 6.31 7.86
CA HIS A 128 -17.31 5.10 7.85
C HIS A 128 -16.12 5.18 8.81
N GLY A 129 -15.57 6.38 9.01
CA GLY A 129 -14.46 6.60 9.96
C GLY A 129 -14.90 6.45 11.41
N THR A 130 -16.11 6.85 11.75
CA THR A 130 -16.65 6.78 13.12
C THR A 130 -17.07 5.36 13.50
N GLU A 131 -17.69 4.61 12.60
CA GLU A 131 -18.08 3.22 12.83
C GLU A 131 -16.85 2.29 12.89
N VAL A 132 -15.91 2.41 11.97
CA VAL A 132 -14.64 1.64 11.99
C VAL A 132 -13.80 2.06 13.20
N ALA A 133 -13.72 3.34 13.54
CA ALA A 133 -13.04 3.82 14.74
C ALA A 133 -13.70 3.30 16.02
N LYS A 134 -15.03 3.33 16.11
CA LYS A 134 -15.78 2.73 17.24
C LYS A 134 -15.54 1.22 17.35
N LYS A 135 -15.58 0.50 16.23
CA LYS A 135 -15.30 -0.95 16.20
C LYS A 135 -13.87 -1.26 16.61
N ASN A 136 -12.90 -0.50 16.10
CA ASN A 136 -11.49 -0.63 16.47
C ASN A 136 -11.23 -0.26 17.93
N MET A 137 -11.92 0.78 18.46
CA MET A 137 -11.83 1.21 19.85
C MET A 137 -12.48 0.17 20.79
N ALA A 138 -13.61 -0.43 20.39
CA ALA A 138 -14.24 -1.53 21.12
C ALA A 138 -13.34 -2.78 21.15
N THR A 139 -12.70 -3.11 20.02
CA THR A 139 -11.73 -4.20 19.92
C THR A 139 -10.50 -3.93 20.78
N ARG A 140 -9.99 -2.69 20.76
CA ARG A 140 -8.84 -2.27 21.55
C ARG A 140 -9.15 -2.32 23.06
N LYS A 141 -10.31 -1.83 23.51
CA LYS A 141 -10.75 -1.98 24.90
C LYS A 141 -10.89 -3.44 25.32
N LYS A 142 -11.38 -4.31 24.42
CA LYS A 142 -11.43 -5.76 24.66
C LYS A 142 -10.02 -6.35 24.82
N HIS A 143 -9.07 -5.94 23.98
CA HIS A 143 -7.67 -6.36 24.09
C HIS A 143 -6.95 -5.78 25.30
N GLU A 144 -7.23 -4.52 25.67
CA GLU A 144 -6.71 -3.90 26.90
C GLU A 144 -7.17 -4.64 28.15
N LYS A 145 -8.42 -5.09 28.19
CA LYS A 145 -8.93 -5.93 29.29
C LYS A 145 -8.23 -7.28 29.40
N TYR A 146 -7.75 -7.82 28.26
CA TYR A 146 -6.98 -9.09 28.23
C TYR A 146 -5.47 -8.88 28.43
N ASN A 147 -4.97 -7.68 28.24
CA ASN A 147 -3.56 -7.29 28.36
C ASN A 147 -3.30 -6.37 29.56
N ALA A 148 -4.25 -6.29 30.52
CA ALA A 148 -3.97 -5.65 31.79
C ALA A 148 -2.72 -6.28 32.40
N PRO A 149 -1.81 -5.48 32.95
CA PRO A 149 -0.65 -6.03 33.65
C PRO A 149 -1.14 -7.03 34.69
N MET A 150 -0.73 -8.26 34.53
CA MET A 150 -1.12 -9.36 35.40
C MET A 150 0.12 -9.78 36.14
N GLU A 151 0.09 -9.64 37.45
CA GLU A 151 1.17 -10.11 38.29
C GLU A 151 1.32 -11.63 38.15
N VAL A 152 2.54 -12.10 38.02
CA VAL A 152 2.87 -13.50 37.77
C VAL A 152 3.81 -14.00 38.86
N PHE A 153 3.44 -15.08 39.51
CA PHE A 153 4.23 -15.71 40.55
C PHE A 153 4.96 -16.96 40.02
N GLN A 154 6.23 -17.08 40.36
CA GLN A 154 7.05 -18.25 40.01
C GLN A 154 7.22 -19.11 41.23
N TYR A 155 6.97 -20.43 41.05
CA TYR A 155 7.18 -21.44 42.06
C TYR A 155 8.11 -22.55 41.52
N SER A 156 8.79 -23.27 42.42
CA SER A 156 9.48 -24.52 42.07
C SER A 156 8.46 -25.62 41.74
N VAL A 157 8.94 -26.77 41.25
CA VAL A 157 8.09 -27.94 41.00
C VAL A 157 7.49 -28.48 42.27
N GLU A 158 8.16 -28.29 43.42
CA GLU A 158 7.71 -28.67 44.76
C GLU A 158 6.74 -27.63 45.36
N GLY A 159 6.39 -26.54 44.64
CA GLY A 159 5.47 -25.54 45.13
C GLY A 159 6.08 -24.43 45.99
N ILE A 160 7.41 -24.32 46.03
CA ILE A 160 8.10 -23.28 46.81
C ILE A 160 8.12 -22.00 46.00
N PHE A 161 7.69 -20.87 46.58
CA PHE A 161 7.73 -19.55 45.96
C PHE A 161 9.18 -19.13 45.65
N ILE A 162 9.42 -18.67 44.42
CA ILE A 162 10.74 -18.23 43.93
C ILE A 162 10.76 -16.72 43.71
N SER A 163 9.78 -16.18 42.94
CA SER A 163 9.75 -14.74 42.60
C SER A 163 8.38 -14.30 42.08
N SER A 164 8.15 -12.99 42.09
CA SER A 164 7.00 -12.36 41.42
C SER A 164 7.44 -11.35 40.37
N TYR A 165 6.60 -11.13 39.36
CA TYR A 165 6.81 -10.23 38.25
C TYR A 165 5.55 -9.43 37.98
N GLU A 166 5.68 -8.13 37.65
CA GLU A 166 4.54 -7.24 37.39
C GLU A 166 3.77 -7.61 36.13
N SER A 167 4.36 -8.41 35.25
CA SER A 167 3.71 -8.86 34.01
C SER A 167 4.30 -10.14 33.44
N ILE A 168 3.51 -10.82 32.58
CA ILE A 168 3.98 -11.97 31.82
C ILE A 168 5.22 -11.64 30.98
N SER A 169 5.23 -10.45 30.35
CA SER A 169 6.33 -9.99 29.50
C SER A 169 7.63 -9.78 30.30
N GLU A 170 7.52 -9.29 31.52
CA GLU A 170 8.66 -9.15 32.41
C GLU A 170 9.17 -10.52 32.87
N ALA A 171 8.31 -11.41 33.27
CA ALA A 171 8.67 -12.76 33.62
C ALA A 171 9.39 -13.49 32.48
N GLU A 172 8.89 -13.38 31.22
CA GLU A 172 9.54 -13.94 30.04
C GLU A 172 10.93 -13.35 29.79
N ARG A 173 11.10 -12.02 30.00
CA ARG A 173 12.37 -11.30 29.83
C ARG A 173 13.41 -11.71 30.88
N VAL A 174 13.00 -11.74 32.15
CA VAL A 174 13.90 -12.01 33.28
C VAL A 174 14.30 -13.48 33.35
N THR A 175 13.34 -14.38 33.14
CA THR A 175 13.59 -15.83 33.26
C THR A 175 14.13 -16.48 31.98
N GLY A 176 13.97 -15.81 30.81
CA GLY A 176 14.21 -16.42 29.49
C GLY A 176 13.20 -17.48 29.09
N VAL A 177 12.21 -17.77 29.90
CA VAL A 177 11.21 -18.80 29.69
C VAL A 177 10.12 -18.31 28.76
N LYS A 178 9.89 -19.02 27.65
CA LYS A 178 8.84 -18.69 26.67
C LYS A 178 7.51 -19.39 26.98
N ASN A 179 6.41 -18.83 26.47
CA ASN A 179 5.05 -19.38 26.60
C ASN A 179 4.48 -19.35 28.05
N ILE A 180 4.97 -18.49 28.91
CA ILE A 180 4.44 -18.28 30.26
C ILE A 180 2.93 -17.98 30.20
N LYS A 181 2.48 -17.23 29.21
CA LYS A 181 1.05 -16.92 28.97
C LYS A 181 0.17 -18.17 28.89
N LYS A 182 0.67 -19.29 28.35
CA LYS A 182 -0.10 -20.53 28.23
C LYS A 182 -0.24 -21.23 29.57
N ALA A 183 0.76 -21.14 30.44
CA ALA A 183 0.72 -21.71 31.80
C ALA A 183 -0.22 -20.88 32.68
N VAL A 184 -0.08 -19.57 32.68
CA VAL A 184 -0.93 -18.62 33.43
C VAL A 184 -2.42 -18.77 33.06
N HIS A 185 -2.75 -19.08 31.81
CA HIS A 185 -4.15 -19.28 31.38
C HIS A 185 -4.59 -20.76 31.43
N GLY A 186 -3.91 -21.63 32.18
CA GLY A 186 -4.30 -23.02 32.40
C GLY A 186 -4.20 -23.93 31.16
N LYS A 187 -3.58 -23.45 30.07
CA LYS A 187 -3.37 -24.25 28.84
C LYS A 187 -2.15 -25.19 28.94
N ARG A 188 -1.32 -25.00 29.95
CA ARG A 188 -0.17 -25.85 30.32
C ARG A 188 0.00 -25.85 31.82
N ILE A 189 0.51 -26.94 32.40
CA ILE A 189 0.76 -27.07 33.83
C ILE A 189 2.00 -26.26 34.23
N THR A 190 3.01 -26.21 33.36
CA THR A 190 4.28 -25.50 33.61
C THR A 190 4.78 -24.77 32.36
N ALA A 191 5.65 -23.76 32.56
CA ALA A 191 6.45 -23.16 31.52
C ALA A 191 7.94 -23.28 31.90
N GLY A 192 8.82 -23.64 30.93
CA GLY A 192 10.26 -23.73 31.15
C GLY A 192 10.77 -25.02 31.82
N GLY A 193 10.03 -26.10 31.71
CA GLY A 193 10.51 -27.43 32.20
C GLY A 193 10.47 -27.57 33.72
N THR A 194 11.60 -27.42 34.39
CA THR A 194 11.75 -27.63 35.84
C THR A 194 11.20 -26.51 36.72
N ASN A 195 10.99 -25.31 36.20
CA ASN A 195 10.50 -24.17 36.97
C ASN A 195 9.06 -23.84 36.58
N GLY A 196 8.12 -24.14 37.42
CA GLY A 196 6.70 -23.83 37.24
C GLY A 196 6.44 -22.31 37.37
N ILE A 197 5.57 -21.74 36.53
CA ILE A 197 5.02 -20.42 36.70
C ILE A 197 3.50 -20.55 36.76
N ILE A 198 2.89 -20.10 37.84
CA ILE A 198 1.47 -20.28 38.11
C ILE A 198 0.88 -18.88 38.38
N LYS A 199 -0.35 -18.70 37.93
CA LYS A 199 -1.18 -17.52 38.23
C LYS A 199 -1.97 -17.81 39.52
N GLU A 200 -2.11 -16.83 40.35
CA GLU A 200 -3.25 -16.70 41.29
C GLU A 200 -4.36 -15.84 40.70
#